data_813f0a589b364d4d0edc07692ec37b6e
#
_entry.id   813f0a589b364d4d0edc07692ec37b6e
#
_cell.length_a   1.000
_cell.length_b   1.000
_cell.length_c   1.000
_cell.angle_alpha   90.00
_cell.angle_beta   90.00
_cell.angle_gamma   90.00
#
_symmetry.space_group_name_H-M   'P 1'
#
loop_
_entity.id
_entity.type
_entity.pdbx_description
1 polymer ?
#
loop_
_entity_poly.entity_id
_entity_poly.type
_entity_poly.pdbx_seq_one_letter_code
_entity_poly.pdbx_strand_id
1 'polypeptide(L)'
;MVDVEKGEIFYAAPLIPEYAGTKIKASMEAEFGLPCEVENDVNCAGLAEAVSGAAVGAQSALCLTVGTGIGGCIIIGGRVYHGWSGSACEVGYMHMDGSDFQTLGAASILVKRVAAAKGEPEAQWNGYRIFQLAGEGDSICVEAIDQMCDCLGKGISNICYVLNPQIVVLGGGIMAQEAYLRPRLEKALARYLVSSIYEKTELAFARHQNDAGMRGAYYHFLERQGKARS
;
A
#
# COMPACT_ATOMS: atom_id res chain seq x y z
N MET A 1 12.94 0.66 -4.58
CA MET A 1 13.03 -0.72 -5.12
C MET A 1 14.28 -1.39 -4.57
N VAL A 2 14.16 -2.63 -4.13
CA VAL A 2 15.21 -3.37 -3.39
C VAL A 2 15.57 -4.63 -4.16
N ASP A 3 16.88 -4.87 -4.35
CA ASP A 3 17.42 -6.19 -4.73
C ASP A 3 17.54 -7.03 -3.45
N VAL A 4 16.56 -7.87 -3.18
CA VAL A 4 16.49 -8.67 -1.95
C VAL A 4 17.59 -9.73 -1.87
N GLU A 5 18.15 -10.18 -3.00
CA GLU A 5 19.25 -11.15 -3.01
C GLU A 5 20.56 -10.50 -2.60
N LYS A 6 20.83 -9.28 -3.06
CA LYS A 6 22.02 -8.52 -2.70
C LYS A 6 21.83 -7.68 -1.44
N GLY A 7 20.60 -7.39 -1.06
CA GLY A 7 20.27 -6.49 0.06
C GLY A 7 20.70 -5.05 -0.21
N GLU A 8 20.47 -4.57 -1.44
CA GLU A 8 20.83 -3.22 -1.85
C GLU A 8 19.67 -2.49 -2.54
N ILE A 9 19.70 -1.16 -2.48
CA ILE A 9 18.72 -0.29 -3.12
C ILE A 9 19.14 -0.06 -4.56
N PHE A 10 18.43 -0.55 -5.56
CA PHE A 10 18.77 -0.31 -6.96
C PHE A 10 18.03 0.88 -7.59
N TYR A 11 16.91 1.29 -6.99
CA TYR A 11 16.17 2.48 -7.40
C TYR A 11 15.49 3.14 -6.20
N ALA A 12 15.57 4.46 -6.12
CA ALA A 12 14.82 5.28 -5.18
C ALA A 12 14.27 6.52 -5.90
N ALA A 13 13.09 6.98 -5.49
CA ALA A 13 12.59 8.28 -5.94
C ALA A 13 13.53 9.41 -5.48
N PRO A 14 13.59 10.55 -6.20
CA PRO A 14 14.53 11.64 -5.91
C PRO A 14 14.40 12.28 -4.52
N LEU A 15 13.43 11.85 -3.70
CA LEU A 15 13.18 12.37 -2.36
C LEU A 15 14.33 12.11 -1.36
N ILE A 16 15.13 11.05 -1.58
CA ILE A 16 16.29 10.71 -0.75
C ILE A 16 17.52 10.75 -1.66
N PRO A 17 18.34 11.81 -1.59
CA PRO A 17 19.57 11.91 -2.40
C PRO A 17 20.50 10.74 -2.12
N GLU A 18 21.16 10.24 -3.16
CA GLU A 18 22.19 9.19 -3.09
C GLU A 18 21.76 7.86 -2.45
N TYR A 19 20.43 7.63 -2.33
CA TYR A 19 19.91 6.39 -1.71
C TYR A 19 20.05 5.18 -2.64
N ALA A 20 19.95 5.36 -3.95
CA ALA A 20 20.20 4.30 -4.93
C ALA A 20 21.68 3.84 -4.86
N GLY A 21 21.89 2.52 -4.91
CA GLY A 21 23.24 1.92 -4.74
C GLY A 21 23.63 1.65 -3.29
N THR A 22 22.83 2.04 -2.30
CA THR A 22 23.10 1.76 -0.89
C THR A 22 23.05 0.27 -0.60
N LYS A 23 24.18 -0.29 -0.09
CA LYS A 23 24.34 -1.72 0.25
C LYS A 23 23.96 -1.95 1.71
N ILE A 24 22.66 -1.92 2.00
CA ILE A 24 22.15 -1.98 3.39
C ILE A 24 22.60 -3.26 4.09
N LYS A 25 22.38 -4.43 3.47
CA LYS A 25 22.75 -5.73 4.06
C LYS A 25 24.24 -5.77 4.44
N ALA A 26 25.12 -5.49 3.49
CA ALA A 26 26.57 -5.55 3.73
C ALA A 26 27.05 -4.55 4.80
N SER A 27 26.47 -3.34 4.81
CA SER A 27 26.81 -2.31 5.81
C SER A 27 26.38 -2.72 7.21
N MET A 28 25.17 -3.25 7.36
CA MET A 28 24.64 -3.68 8.66
C MET A 28 25.37 -4.92 9.18
N GLU A 29 25.66 -5.89 8.31
CA GLU A 29 26.42 -7.09 8.68
C GLU A 29 27.87 -6.75 9.09
N ALA A 30 28.51 -5.80 8.40
CA ALA A 30 29.87 -5.35 8.74
C ALA A 30 29.91 -4.59 10.09
N GLU A 31 28.90 -3.77 10.38
CA GLU A 31 28.84 -2.98 11.62
C GLU A 31 28.49 -3.83 12.85
N PHE A 32 27.53 -4.74 12.71
CA PHE A 32 26.97 -5.45 13.88
C PHE A 32 27.41 -6.90 13.98
N GLY A 33 28.03 -7.49 12.95
CA GLY A 33 28.41 -8.90 12.94
C GLY A 33 27.22 -9.87 13.02
N LEU A 34 26.03 -9.43 12.64
CA LEU A 34 24.79 -10.19 12.67
C LEU A 34 24.23 -10.34 11.25
N PRO A 35 23.55 -11.48 10.94
CA PRO A 35 22.87 -11.63 9.65
C PRO A 35 21.84 -10.54 9.45
N CYS A 36 21.78 -9.97 8.27
CA CYS A 36 20.80 -8.96 7.88
C CYS A 36 20.09 -9.39 6.60
N GLU A 37 18.78 -9.15 6.52
CA GLU A 37 18.00 -9.29 5.30
C GLU A 37 17.27 -7.98 5.02
N VAL A 38 17.04 -7.68 3.75
CA VAL A 38 16.48 -6.40 3.31
C VAL A 38 15.28 -6.66 2.40
N GLU A 39 14.18 -5.99 2.67
CA GLU A 39 12.97 -6.06 1.85
C GLU A 39 12.36 -4.65 1.72
N ASN A 40 11.53 -4.45 0.70
CA ASN A 40 10.76 -3.24 0.54
C ASN A 40 9.72 -3.12 1.66
N ASP A 41 9.45 -1.91 2.13
CA ASP A 41 8.53 -1.62 3.25
C ASP A 41 7.08 -2.05 2.97
N VAL A 42 6.60 -1.86 1.75
CA VAL A 42 5.25 -2.28 1.36
C VAL A 42 5.16 -3.79 1.21
N ASN A 43 6.22 -4.44 0.70
CA ASN A 43 6.33 -5.89 0.68
C ASN A 43 6.34 -6.47 2.11
N CYS A 44 7.07 -5.84 3.02
CA CYS A 44 7.02 -6.20 4.44
C CYS A 44 5.60 -6.09 4.99
N ALA A 45 4.92 -4.97 4.74
CA ALA A 45 3.55 -4.78 5.22
C ALA A 45 2.59 -5.85 4.65
N GLY A 46 2.69 -6.15 3.35
CA GLY A 46 1.89 -7.20 2.71
C GLY A 46 2.19 -8.59 3.28
N LEU A 47 3.47 -8.90 3.53
CA LEU A 47 3.88 -10.17 4.13
C LEU A 47 3.32 -10.34 5.56
N ALA A 48 3.32 -9.28 6.36
CA ALA A 48 2.72 -9.30 7.70
C ALA A 48 1.23 -9.63 7.62
N GLU A 49 0.50 -9.01 6.72
CA GLU A 49 -0.92 -9.26 6.53
C GLU A 49 -1.20 -10.70 6.03
N ALA A 50 -0.32 -11.26 5.21
CA ALA A 50 -0.43 -12.64 4.73
C ALA A 50 -0.13 -13.68 5.81
N VAL A 51 0.82 -13.39 6.72
CA VAL A 51 1.25 -14.36 7.75
C VAL A 51 0.36 -14.32 8.98
N SER A 52 -0.06 -13.14 9.44
CA SER A 52 -0.75 -12.99 10.73
C SER A 52 -1.86 -11.92 10.73
N GLY A 53 -2.20 -11.37 9.57
CA GLY A 53 -3.15 -10.26 9.45
C GLY A 53 -4.43 -10.60 8.66
N ALA A 54 -4.86 -9.66 7.82
CA ALA A 54 -6.12 -9.75 7.10
C ALA A 54 -6.12 -10.75 5.94
N ALA A 55 -4.93 -11.11 5.39
CA ALA A 55 -4.80 -12.03 4.26
C ALA A 55 -4.36 -13.45 4.66
N VAL A 56 -4.48 -13.82 5.93
CA VAL A 56 -4.14 -15.17 6.41
C VAL A 56 -4.96 -16.22 5.67
N GLY A 57 -4.27 -17.21 5.08
CA GLY A 57 -4.90 -18.32 4.35
C GLY A 57 -5.27 -18.01 2.90
N ALA A 58 -5.17 -16.76 2.45
CA ALA A 58 -5.41 -16.41 1.06
C ALA A 58 -4.32 -16.97 0.14
N GLN A 59 -4.73 -17.57 -0.99
CA GLN A 59 -3.80 -18.09 -1.99
C GLN A 59 -3.18 -16.96 -2.83
N SER A 60 -3.92 -15.87 -3.03
CA SER A 60 -3.43 -14.67 -3.69
C SER A 60 -4.01 -13.43 -3.03
N ALA A 61 -3.15 -12.46 -2.74
CA ALA A 61 -3.56 -11.18 -2.17
C ALA A 61 -2.88 -10.01 -2.90
N LEU A 62 -3.61 -8.91 -3.01
CA LEU A 62 -3.09 -7.60 -3.34
C LEU A 62 -3.11 -6.76 -2.06
N CYS A 63 -1.98 -6.35 -1.57
CA CYS A 63 -1.88 -5.44 -0.43
C CYS A 63 -1.45 -4.06 -0.93
N LEU A 64 -2.21 -3.03 -0.61
CA LEU A 64 -1.91 -1.64 -0.97
C LEU A 64 -1.70 -0.80 0.28
N THR A 65 -0.70 0.06 0.26
CA THR A 65 -0.50 1.10 1.28
C THR A 65 -0.81 2.46 0.69
N VAL A 66 -1.77 3.17 1.29
CA VAL A 66 -2.21 4.51 0.86
C VAL A 66 -1.73 5.53 1.89
N GLY A 67 -0.67 6.22 1.53
CA GLY A 67 0.02 7.18 2.39
C GLY A 67 0.47 8.42 1.61
N THR A 68 1.75 8.79 1.71
CA THR A 68 2.35 9.87 0.89
C THR A 68 2.24 9.57 -0.60
N GLY A 69 2.37 8.29 -0.97
CA GLY A 69 2.09 7.74 -2.29
C GLY A 69 1.15 6.54 -2.18
N ILE A 70 1.12 5.73 -3.22
CA ILE A 70 0.45 4.41 -3.23
C ILE A 70 1.50 3.36 -3.55
N GLY A 71 1.75 2.47 -2.60
CA GLY A 71 2.60 1.31 -2.79
C GLY A 71 1.78 0.03 -2.86
N GLY A 72 2.32 -0.99 -3.52
CA GLY A 72 1.66 -2.28 -3.66
C GLY A 72 2.58 -3.46 -3.36
N CYS A 73 1.97 -4.55 -2.91
CA CYS A 73 2.59 -5.85 -2.71
C CYS A 73 1.65 -6.93 -3.24
N ILE A 74 2.20 -7.88 -3.98
CA ILE A 74 1.48 -9.07 -4.42
C ILE A 74 1.96 -10.26 -3.59
N ILE A 75 1.01 -10.99 -3.02
CA ILE A 75 1.27 -12.26 -2.32
C ILE A 75 0.67 -13.39 -3.14
N ILE A 76 1.46 -14.43 -3.39
CA ILE A 76 1.03 -15.66 -4.06
C ILE A 76 1.53 -16.85 -3.25
N GLY A 77 0.64 -17.74 -2.83
CA GLY A 77 0.98 -18.91 -2.01
C GLY A 77 1.68 -18.53 -0.69
N GLY A 78 1.31 -17.40 -0.09
CA GLY A 78 1.87 -16.89 1.16
C GLY A 78 3.26 -16.25 1.02
N ARG A 79 3.73 -15.96 -0.20
CA ARG A 79 5.05 -15.36 -0.49
C ARG A 79 4.91 -14.08 -1.29
N VAL A 80 5.83 -13.15 -1.05
CA VAL A 80 5.94 -11.92 -1.86
C VAL A 80 6.33 -12.28 -3.30
N TYR A 81 5.59 -11.77 -4.25
CA TYR A 81 5.93 -11.85 -5.67
C TYR A 81 6.73 -10.61 -6.07
N HIS A 82 8.03 -10.77 -6.25
CA HIS A 82 8.94 -9.67 -6.61
C HIS A 82 8.97 -9.34 -8.11
N GLY A 83 8.41 -10.23 -8.97
CA GLY A 83 8.57 -10.11 -10.42
C GLY A 83 9.98 -10.44 -10.89
N TRP A 84 10.26 -10.17 -12.17
CA TRP A 84 11.56 -10.48 -12.76
C TRP A 84 12.69 -9.59 -12.23
N SER A 85 12.41 -8.30 -12.02
CA SER A 85 13.41 -7.28 -11.67
C SER A 85 13.33 -6.77 -10.22
N GLY A 86 12.49 -7.38 -9.37
CA GLY A 86 12.26 -6.89 -8.01
C GLY A 86 11.31 -5.68 -7.92
N SER A 87 10.62 -5.32 -9.02
CA SER A 87 9.76 -4.13 -9.09
C SER A 87 8.27 -4.48 -9.29
N ALA A 88 7.85 -5.71 -8.96
CA ALA A 88 6.45 -6.05 -9.06
C ALA A 88 5.60 -5.17 -8.15
N CYS A 89 4.42 -4.84 -8.62
CA CYS A 89 3.41 -4.08 -7.88
C CYS A 89 3.78 -2.61 -7.55
N GLU A 90 4.67 -1.98 -8.32
CA GLU A 90 4.92 -0.54 -8.29
C GLU A 90 3.73 0.23 -8.88
N VAL A 91 2.54 -0.05 -8.36
CA VAL A 91 1.25 0.39 -8.91
C VAL A 91 1.00 1.88 -8.78
N GLY A 92 1.71 2.57 -7.89
CA GLY A 92 1.64 4.02 -7.78
C GLY A 92 1.95 4.74 -9.09
N TYR A 93 2.78 4.13 -9.94
CA TYR A 93 3.16 4.65 -11.26
C TYR A 93 2.20 4.25 -12.40
N MET A 94 1.15 3.49 -12.13
CA MET A 94 0.17 3.17 -13.18
C MET A 94 -0.47 4.44 -13.74
N HIS A 95 -0.40 4.61 -15.05
CA HIS A 95 -1.07 5.73 -15.71
C HIS A 95 -2.58 5.53 -15.76
N MET A 96 -3.33 6.52 -15.30
CA MET A 96 -4.78 6.56 -15.36
C MET A 96 -5.28 8.02 -15.34
N ASP A 97 -6.35 8.29 -16.09
CA ASP A 97 -7.03 9.60 -16.12
C ASP A 97 -6.09 10.81 -16.39
N GLY A 98 -5.09 10.62 -17.25
CA GLY A 98 -4.13 11.68 -17.62
C GLY A 98 -3.03 11.96 -16.58
N SER A 99 -2.91 11.13 -15.53
CA SER A 99 -1.88 11.22 -14.50
C SER A 99 -1.41 9.82 -14.09
N ASP A 100 -0.91 9.65 -12.89
CA ASP A 100 -0.59 8.36 -12.28
C ASP A 100 -1.46 8.09 -11.04
N PHE A 101 -1.55 6.82 -10.64
CA PHE A 101 -2.44 6.36 -9.59
C PHE A 101 -2.16 7.05 -8.25
N GLN A 102 -0.90 7.20 -7.84
CA GLN A 102 -0.59 7.86 -6.58
C GLN A 102 -0.86 9.37 -6.60
N THR A 103 -0.61 10.04 -7.72
CA THR A 103 -0.90 11.48 -7.89
C THR A 103 -2.41 11.78 -7.92
N LEU A 104 -3.24 10.77 -8.15
CA LEU A 104 -4.71 10.91 -8.10
C LEU A 104 -5.32 10.47 -6.78
N GLY A 105 -4.79 9.37 -6.16
CA GLY A 105 -5.46 8.67 -5.07
C GLY A 105 -4.73 8.62 -3.73
N ALA A 106 -3.49 9.13 -3.60
CA ALA A 106 -2.75 9.08 -2.35
C ALA A 106 -3.38 9.96 -1.24
N ALA A 107 -3.12 9.62 0.02
CA ALA A 107 -3.57 10.41 1.16
C ALA A 107 -2.99 11.84 1.18
N SER A 108 -1.76 12.01 0.71
CA SER A 108 -1.16 13.33 0.54
C SER A 108 -1.92 14.20 -0.46
N ILE A 109 -2.47 13.59 -1.50
CA ILE A 109 -3.27 14.28 -2.51
C ILE A 109 -4.65 14.67 -1.96
N LEU A 110 -5.25 13.82 -1.12
CA LEU A 110 -6.47 14.19 -0.39
C LEU A 110 -6.24 15.48 0.43
N VAL A 111 -5.12 15.56 1.17
CA VAL A 111 -4.76 16.75 1.97
C VAL A 111 -4.60 17.98 1.07
N LYS A 112 -3.84 17.88 -0.02
CA LYS A 112 -3.62 18.97 -0.98
C LYS A 112 -4.92 19.46 -1.60
N ARG A 113 -5.80 18.53 -1.98
CA ARG A 113 -7.09 18.85 -2.61
C ARG A 113 -8.00 19.64 -1.66
N VAL A 114 -8.12 19.19 -0.39
CA VAL A 114 -8.92 19.89 0.61
C VAL A 114 -8.32 21.25 0.94
N ALA A 115 -7.03 21.34 1.17
CA ALA A 115 -6.35 22.62 1.45
C ALA A 115 -6.57 23.64 0.32
N ALA A 116 -6.39 23.22 -0.93
CA ALA A 116 -6.64 24.08 -2.10
C ALA A 116 -8.10 24.52 -2.21
N ALA A 117 -9.07 23.62 -2.00
CA ALA A 117 -10.50 23.94 -2.08
C ALA A 117 -10.95 24.86 -0.93
N LYS A 118 -10.29 24.80 0.23
CA LYS A 118 -10.54 25.69 1.37
C LYS A 118 -9.77 27.01 1.28
N GLY A 119 -8.79 27.14 0.37
CA GLY A 119 -7.91 28.30 0.30
C GLY A 119 -6.96 28.44 1.49
N GLU A 120 -6.61 27.32 2.14
CA GLU A 120 -5.78 27.25 3.34
C GLU A 120 -4.44 26.56 3.05
N PRO A 121 -3.36 26.86 3.83
CA PRO A 121 -2.07 26.18 3.70
C PRO A 121 -2.18 24.67 4.02
N GLU A 122 -1.50 23.82 3.23
CA GLU A 122 -1.48 22.35 3.45
C GLU A 122 -1.04 21.96 4.86
N ALA A 123 -0.13 22.71 5.48
CA ALA A 123 0.37 22.43 6.83
C ALA A 123 -0.72 22.47 7.93
N GLN A 124 -1.88 23.05 7.64
CA GLN A 124 -3.03 23.08 8.57
C GLN A 124 -3.93 21.84 8.41
N TRP A 125 -3.67 21.00 7.42
CA TRP A 125 -4.51 19.86 7.06
C TRP A 125 -3.77 18.54 7.25
N ASN A 126 -4.53 17.55 7.69
CA ASN A 126 -4.12 16.14 7.76
C ASN A 126 -5.34 15.24 7.61
N GLY A 127 -5.12 13.96 7.42
CA GLY A 127 -6.21 12.99 7.26
C GLY A 127 -7.21 13.03 8.41
N TYR A 128 -6.74 13.11 9.65
CA TYR A 128 -7.62 13.11 10.83
C TYR A 128 -8.63 14.26 10.79
N ARG A 129 -8.16 15.51 10.58
CA ARG A 129 -9.02 16.70 10.47
C ARG A 129 -10.03 16.58 9.32
N ILE A 130 -9.59 16.04 8.17
CA ILE A 130 -10.46 15.88 6.99
C ILE A 130 -11.61 14.90 7.30
N PHE A 131 -11.31 13.74 7.87
CA PHE A 131 -12.34 12.75 8.22
C PHE A 131 -13.26 13.23 9.34
N GLN A 132 -12.75 13.98 10.32
CA GLN A 132 -13.57 14.59 11.36
C GLN A 132 -14.60 15.54 10.74
N LEU A 133 -14.16 16.50 9.93
CA LEU A 133 -15.04 17.48 9.27
C LEU A 133 -16.01 16.82 8.29
N ALA A 134 -15.57 15.79 7.57
CA ALA A 134 -16.46 15.01 6.72
C ALA A 134 -17.58 14.31 7.54
N GLY A 135 -17.26 13.81 8.73
CA GLY A 135 -18.24 13.25 9.67
C GLY A 135 -19.23 14.29 10.22
N GLU A 136 -18.82 15.56 10.29
CA GLU A 136 -19.64 16.71 10.66
C GLU A 136 -20.45 17.26 9.46
N GLY A 137 -20.27 16.71 8.26
CA GLY A 137 -21.04 17.07 7.05
C GLY A 137 -20.39 18.16 6.18
N ASP A 138 -19.09 18.46 6.37
CA ASP A 138 -18.36 19.38 5.48
C ASP A 138 -18.30 18.84 4.05
N SER A 139 -18.98 19.48 3.13
CA SER A 139 -19.15 19.01 1.76
C SER A 139 -17.84 18.93 0.98
N ILE A 140 -16.89 19.83 1.23
CA ILE A 140 -15.56 19.80 0.57
C ILE A 140 -14.77 18.56 1.01
N CYS A 141 -14.76 18.26 2.30
CA CYS A 141 -14.09 17.09 2.83
C CYS A 141 -14.75 15.79 2.35
N VAL A 142 -16.09 15.74 2.33
CA VAL A 142 -16.85 14.59 1.82
C VAL A 142 -16.53 14.35 0.35
N GLU A 143 -16.62 15.39 -0.51
CA GLU A 143 -16.36 15.27 -1.94
C GLU A 143 -14.92 14.85 -2.22
N ALA A 144 -13.95 15.40 -1.52
CA ALA A 144 -12.54 15.03 -1.68
C ALA A 144 -12.27 13.57 -1.31
N ILE A 145 -12.91 13.04 -0.25
CA ILE A 145 -12.83 11.62 0.12
C ILE A 145 -13.52 10.74 -0.92
N ASP A 146 -14.69 11.15 -1.42
CA ASP A 146 -15.43 10.41 -2.44
C ASP A 146 -14.61 10.30 -3.74
N GLN A 147 -13.95 11.39 -4.18
CA GLN A 147 -13.04 11.38 -5.33
C GLN A 147 -11.82 10.47 -5.10
N MET A 148 -11.23 10.47 -3.91
CA MET A 148 -10.15 9.56 -3.56
C MET A 148 -10.62 8.10 -3.62
N CYS A 149 -11.78 7.78 -3.06
CA CYS A 149 -12.32 6.42 -3.08
C CYS A 149 -12.66 5.96 -4.50
N ASP A 150 -13.19 6.84 -5.36
CA ASP A 150 -13.47 6.51 -6.76
C ASP A 150 -12.18 6.22 -7.53
N CYS A 151 -11.13 7.04 -7.32
CA CYS A 151 -9.81 6.81 -7.88
C CYS A 151 -9.19 5.47 -7.42
N LEU A 152 -9.24 5.21 -6.10
CA LEU A 152 -8.76 3.94 -5.53
C LEU A 152 -9.52 2.75 -6.11
N GLY A 153 -10.85 2.83 -6.18
CA GLY A 153 -11.69 1.78 -6.75
C GLY A 153 -11.33 1.48 -8.21
N LYS A 154 -11.10 2.50 -9.02
CA LYS A 154 -10.69 2.37 -10.42
C LYS A 154 -9.30 1.73 -10.55
N GLY A 155 -8.31 2.21 -9.80
CA GLY A 155 -6.95 1.67 -9.81
C GLY A 155 -6.90 0.22 -9.34
N ILE A 156 -7.58 -0.09 -8.24
CA ILE A 156 -7.69 -1.46 -7.71
C ILE A 156 -8.36 -2.38 -8.74
N SER A 157 -9.42 -1.92 -9.39
CA SER A 157 -10.13 -2.72 -10.41
C SER A 157 -9.22 -3.06 -11.60
N ASN A 158 -8.39 -2.10 -12.05
CA ASN A 158 -7.42 -2.36 -13.12
C ASN A 158 -6.43 -3.48 -12.71
N ILE A 159 -5.96 -3.47 -11.47
CA ILE A 159 -5.07 -4.50 -10.95
C ILE A 159 -5.81 -5.84 -10.82
N CYS A 160 -7.07 -5.83 -10.36
CA CYS A 160 -7.89 -7.04 -10.24
C CYS A 160 -8.13 -7.72 -11.61
N TYR A 161 -8.27 -6.96 -12.70
CA TYR A 161 -8.37 -7.52 -14.04
C TYR A 161 -7.10 -8.22 -14.51
N VAL A 162 -5.94 -7.86 -13.97
CA VAL A 162 -4.65 -8.49 -14.34
C VAL A 162 -4.28 -9.61 -13.37
N LEU A 163 -4.41 -9.36 -12.05
CA LEU A 163 -3.96 -10.29 -11.02
C LEU A 163 -5.05 -11.27 -10.58
N ASN A 164 -6.32 -10.85 -10.60
CA ASN A 164 -7.47 -11.59 -10.06
C ASN A 164 -7.22 -12.13 -8.65
N PRO A 165 -6.93 -11.26 -7.67
CA PRO A 165 -6.60 -11.70 -6.31
C PRO A 165 -7.85 -12.19 -5.57
N GLN A 166 -7.66 -13.14 -4.64
CA GLN A 166 -8.72 -13.58 -3.72
C GLN A 166 -9.12 -12.45 -2.77
N ILE A 167 -8.15 -11.65 -2.31
CA ILE A 167 -8.36 -10.57 -1.35
C ILE A 167 -7.52 -9.33 -1.72
N VAL A 168 -8.12 -8.16 -1.53
CA VAL A 168 -7.45 -6.86 -1.57
C VAL A 168 -7.39 -6.31 -0.16
N VAL A 169 -6.19 -6.07 0.37
CA VAL A 169 -5.95 -5.51 1.70
C VAL A 169 -5.49 -4.06 1.57
N LEU A 170 -6.19 -3.14 2.22
CA LEU A 170 -5.85 -1.73 2.22
C LEU A 170 -5.23 -1.31 3.55
N GLY A 171 -4.00 -0.83 3.50
CA GLY A 171 -3.24 -0.30 4.62
C GLY A 171 -2.84 1.16 4.41
N GLY A 172 -2.18 1.73 5.43
CA GLY A 172 -1.81 3.14 5.50
C GLY A 172 -2.67 3.90 6.50
N GLY A 173 -2.16 5.03 6.98
CA GLY A 173 -2.73 5.73 8.14
C GLY A 173 -4.21 6.13 7.98
N ILE A 174 -4.62 6.57 6.78
CA ILE A 174 -6.02 6.95 6.56
C ILE A 174 -6.98 5.76 6.47
N MET A 175 -6.47 4.56 6.18
CA MET A 175 -7.28 3.34 6.11
C MET A 175 -7.79 2.88 7.48
N ALA A 176 -7.28 3.44 8.57
CA ALA A 176 -7.86 3.30 9.91
C ALA A 176 -9.30 3.83 10.00
N GLN A 177 -9.73 4.68 9.05
CA GLN A 177 -11.10 5.18 8.92
C GLN A 177 -12.01 4.18 8.15
N GLU A 178 -11.82 2.90 8.39
CA GLU A 178 -12.50 1.81 7.69
C GLU A 178 -14.02 1.99 7.61
N ALA A 179 -14.67 2.30 8.73
CA ALA A 179 -16.13 2.46 8.79
C ALA A 179 -16.64 3.53 7.81
N TYR A 180 -15.86 4.57 7.58
CA TYR A 180 -16.20 5.65 6.65
C TYR A 180 -15.83 5.31 5.21
N LEU A 181 -14.70 4.64 5.00
CA LEU A 181 -14.13 4.34 3.68
C LEU A 181 -14.74 3.10 3.03
N ARG A 182 -15.02 2.03 3.80
CA ARG A 182 -15.49 0.75 3.27
C ARG A 182 -16.69 0.89 2.33
N PRO A 183 -17.82 1.52 2.71
CA PRO A 183 -19.00 1.59 1.82
C PRO A 183 -18.71 2.37 0.53
N ARG A 184 -17.81 3.35 0.56
CA ARG A 184 -17.39 4.14 -0.60
C ARG A 184 -16.52 3.35 -1.56
N LEU A 185 -15.58 2.62 -1.01
CA LEU A 185 -14.68 1.75 -1.78
C LEU A 185 -15.43 0.57 -2.40
N GLU A 186 -16.32 -0.08 -1.65
CA GLU A 186 -17.16 -1.15 -2.18
C GLU A 186 -18.07 -0.64 -3.32
N LYS A 187 -18.65 0.55 -3.17
CA LYS A 187 -19.43 1.20 -4.24
C LYS A 187 -18.58 1.47 -5.47
N ALA A 188 -17.34 1.95 -5.29
CA ALA A 188 -16.43 2.21 -6.40
C ALA A 188 -15.99 0.91 -7.09
N LEU A 189 -15.64 -0.14 -6.33
CA LEU A 189 -15.29 -1.45 -6.86
C LEU A 189 -16.46 -2.08 -7.64
N ALA A 190 -17.67 -2.03 -7.10
CA ALA A 190 -18.88 -2.52 -7.78
C ALA A 190 -19.18 -1.78 -9.09
N ARG A 191 -18.75 -0.51 -9.20
CA ARG A 191 -18.89 0.28 -10.43
C ARG A 191 -17.90 -0.11 -11.51
N TYR A 192 -16.65 -0.46 -11.14
CA TYR A 192 -15.56 -0.69 -12.08
C TYR A 192 -15.28 -2.15 -12.35
N LEU A 193 -15.64 -3.07 -11.46
CA LEU A 193 -15.47 -4.51 -11.66
C LEU A 193 -16.71 -5.14 -12.28
N VAL A 194 -16.50 -6.08 -13.19
CA VAL A 194 -17.56 -7.00 -13.58
C VAL A 194 -17.95 -7.89 -12.39
N SER A 195 -19.25 -8.22 -12.26
CA SER A 195 -19.79 -8.95 -11.11
C SER A 195 -19.06 -10.25 -10.81
N SER A 196 -18.64 -11.00 -11.83
CA SER A 196 -17.91 -12.26 -11.66
C SER A 196 -16.55 -12.13 -10.97
N ILE A 197 -15.93 -10.95 -10.99
CA ILE A 197 -14.70 -10.64 -10.24
C ILE A 197 -15.06 -10.01 -8.91
N TYR A 198 -15.96 -9.02 -8.90
CA TYR A 198 -16.37 -8.31 -7.70
C TYR A 198 -16.88 -9.26 -6.59
N GLU A 199 -17.73 -10.21 -6.94
CA GLU A 199 -18.30 -11.19 -5.99
C GLU A 199 -17.29 -12.19 -5.43
N LYS A 200 -16.11 -12.31 -6.05
CA LYS A 200 -15.07 -13.27 -5.65
C LYS A 200 -13.82 -12.60 -5.06
N THR A 201 -13.76 -11.29 -5.07
CA THR A 201 -12.65 -10.54 -4.52
C THR A 201 -13.07 -9.91 -3.19
N GLU A 202 -12.47 -10.35 -2.09
CA GLU A 202 -12.71 -9.79 -0.78
C GLU A 202 -12.00 -8.44 -0.62
N LEU A 203 -12.67 -7.44 -0.03
CA LEU A 203 -12.05 -6.19 0.40
C LEU A 203 -11.82 -6.22 1.91
N ALA A 204 -10.58 -6.08 2.34
CA ALA A 204 -10.18 -6.03 3.74
C ALA A 204 -9.32 -4.80 4.05
N PHE A 205 -9.20 -4.48 5.34
CA PHE A 205 -8.31 -3.45 5.84
C PHE A 205 -7.21 -4.08 6.69
N ALA A 206 -6.00 -3.51 6.61
CA ALA A 206 -4.82 -4.03 7.29
C ALA A 206 -5.01 -4.07 8.80
N ARG A 207 -4.67 -5.20 9.42
CA ARG A 207 -4.80 -5.42 10.87
C ARG A 207 -3.60 -4.90 11.65
N HIS A 208 -2.41 -4.95 11.07
CA HIS A 208 -1.17 -4.59 11.77
C HIS A 208 -0.85 -3.10 11.76
N GLN A 209 -1.55 -2.30 10.95
CA GLN A 209 -1.39 -0.85 10.89
C GLN A 209 0.10 -0.42 10.83
N ASN A 210 0.58 0.39 11.80
CA ASN A 210 1.95 0.89 11.84
C ASN A 210 2.99 -0.21 12.15
N ASP A 211 2.59 -1.35 12.71
CA ASP A 211 3.49 -2.46 13.02
C ASP A 211 3.76 -3.37 11.81
N ALA A 212 2.98 -3.23 10.73
CA ALA A 212 3.02 -4.11 9.57
C ALA A 212 4.43 -4.24 8.98
N GLY A 213 5.13 -3.12 8.80
CA GLY A 213 6.49 -3.10 8.25
C GLY A 213 7.49 -3.91 9.10
N MET A 214 7.50 -3.67 10.42
CA MET A 214 8.42 -4.38 11.34
C MET A 214 8.10 -5.88 11.42
N ARG A 215 6.83 -6.24 11.50
CA ARG A 215 6.41 -7.65 11.52
C ARG A 215 6.78 -8.36 10.23
N GLY A 216 6.55 -7.73 9.09
CA GLY A 216 6.90 -8.28 7.79
C GLY A 216 8.40 -8.42 7.60
N ALA A 217 9.21 -7.44 8.03
CA ALA A 217 10.66 -7.55 8.01
C ALA A 217 11.15 -8.75 8.84
N TYR A 218 10.54 -8.98 10.01
CA TYR A 218 10.82 -10.17 10.83
C TYR A 218 10.45 -11.46 10.11
N TYR A 219 9.27 -11.53 9.49
CA TYR A 219 8.85 -12.72 8.73
C TYR A 219 9.70 -12.96 7.50
N HIS A 220 10.10 -11.89 6.79
CA HIS A 220 11.05 -11.98 5.68
C HIS A 220 12.39 -12.54 6.15
N PHE A 221 12.93 -12.03 7.25
CA PHE A 221 14.16 -12.55 7.84
C PHE A 221 14.06 -14.04 8.19
N LEU A 222 12.98 -14.48 8.84
CA LEU A 222 12.79 -15.89 9.16
C LEU A 222 12.75 -16.78 7.91
N GLU A 223 12.04 -16.33 6.86
CA GLU A 223 11.96 -17.05 5.60
C GLU A 223 13.32 -17.20 4.94
N ARG A 224 14.10 -16.11 4.87
CA ARG A 224 15.46 -16.10 4.30
C ARG A 224 16.42 -16.99 5.07
N GLN A 225 16.24 -17.13 6.39
CA GLN A 225 17.01 -18.03 7.25
C GLN A 225 16.49 -19.49 7.27
N GLY A 226 15.51 -19.82 6.44
CA GLY A 226 14.91 -21.17 6.41
C GLY A 226 14.14 -21.55 7.67
N LYS A 227 13.70 -20.57 8.47
CA LYS A 227 12.95 -20.79 9.72
C LYS A 227 11.45 -20.69 9.49
N ALA A 228 10.68 -21.42 10.30
CA ALA A 228 9.22 -21.32 10.24
C ALA A 228 8.73 -19.93 10.66
N ARG A 229 7.71 -19.41 9.98
CA ARG A 229 6.98 -18.20 10.35
C ARG A 229 5.93 -18.58 11.41
N SER A 230 6.36 -18.72 12.66
CA SER A 230 5.46 -19.05 13.79
C SER A 230 4.81 -17.79 14.37
#